data_e2e5afbd10fa2795d3d5abcaf59a11fc
#
_entry.id   e2e5afbd10fa2795d3d5abcaf59a11fc
#
_cell.length_a   1.000
_cell.length_b   1.000
_cell.length_c   1.000
_cell.angle_alpha   90.00
_cell.angle_beta   90.00
_cell.angle_gamma   90.00
#
_symmetry.space_group_name_H-M   'P 1'
#
loop_
_entity.id
_entity.type
_entity.pdbx_description
1 polymer ?
#
loop_
_entity_poly.entity_id
_entity_poly.type
_entity_poly.pdbx_seq_one_letter_code
_entity_poly.pdbx_strand_id
1 'polypeptide(L)'
;PAFSAFVFKIQANMDPKHHDRIAFLRICSGIFEKGASVLHRQSGKMLRLSQPQQFLATERQTVEKAYPGDIIGIFDTGELGVGDTVCEKKSPVTFIDFPVFPPELFARLSPESSMKRKQFLNGVSQLAQEGAIQIYKQPYIMESFIIGAVGQLQFEVMKYRLEKEYNVTVNVEPISYTCARWTEGDVPPEELIGLDNAMVVYDRRERPVYLLPNAWQAGWLEERNKDVVFLQSPPLGVARLEGN
;
A
#
# COMPACT_ATOMS: atom_id res chain seq x y z
N PRO A 1 -12.29 -26.11 -7.16
CA PRO A 1 -11.36 -25.04 -7.51
C PRO A 1 -10.35 -24.81 -6.40
N ALA A 2 -9.12 -24.42 -6.75
CA ALA A 2 -8.08 -24.09 -5.78
C ALA A 2 -8.48 -22.87 -4.93
N PHE A 3 -8.03 -22.85 -3.68
CA PHE A 3 -8.28 -21.71 -2.80
C PHE A 3 -7.62 -20.43 -3.32
N SER A 4 -8.36 -19.33 -3.33
CA SER A 4 -7.86 -17.99 -3.55
C SER A 4 -8.68 -16.96 -2.77
N ALA A 5 -7.99 -15.97 -2.26
CA ALA A 5 -8.59 -14.83 -1.55
C ALA A 5 -7.74 -13.58 -1.76
N PHE A 6 -8.32 -12.42 -1.54
CA PHE A 6 -7.59 -11.15 -1.55
C PHE A 6 -7.80 -10.36 -0.26
N VAL A 7 -6.79 -9.59 0.10
CA VAL A 7 -6.82 -8.69 1.25
C VAL A 7 -7.52 -7.39 0.84
N PHE A 8 -8.70 -7.11 1.39
CA PHE A 8 -9.41 -5.88 1.06
C PHE A 8 -9.33 -4.80 2.14
N LYS A 9 -8.93 -5.18 3.36
CA LYS A 9 -8.78 -4.28 4.49
C LYS A 9 -7.71 -4.79 5.44
N ILE A 10 -6.95 -3.88 6.01
CA ILE A 10 -6.07 -4.15 7.16
C ILE A 10 -6.48 -3.21 8.28
N GLN A 11 -6.54 -3.74 9.49
CA GLN A 11 -6.81 -2.97 10.70
C GLN A 11 -5.74 -3.33 11.72
N ALA A 12 -4.97 -2.33 12.14
CA ALA A 12 -3.96 -2.45 13.19
C ALA A 12 -4.43 -1.80 14.49
N ASN A 13 -3.81 -2.20 15.59
CA ASN A 13 -3.95 -1.56 16.91
C ASN A 13 -5.40 -1.45 17.40
N MET A 14 -6.20 -2.50 17.24
CA MET A 14 -7.57 -2.54 17.78
C MET A 14 -7.61 -2.53 19.30
N ASP A 15 -6.56 -3.05 19.93
CA ASP A 15 -6.34 -2.97 21.38
C ASP A 15 -5.06 -2.14 21.63
N PRO A 16 -5.15 -1.00 22.37
CA PRO A 16 -3.97 -0.19 22.69
C PRO A 16 -2.89 -0.93 23.47
N LYS A 17 -3.22 -2.04 24.14
CA LYS A 17 -2.29 -2.86 24.91
C LYS A 17 -1.61 -3.95 24.09
N HIS A 18 -2.17 -4.29 22.93
CA HIS A 18 -1.67 -5.32 22.04
C HIS A 18 -1.54 -4.73 20.63
N HIS A 19 -0.36 -4.83 20.05
CA HIS A 19 -0.13 -4.42 18.65
C HIS A 19 -0.71 -5.46 17.69
N ASP A 20 -2.02 -5.71 17.79
CA ASP A 20 -2.71 -6.65 16.95
C ASP A 20 -2.93 -6.04 15.57
N ARG A 21 -2.60 -6.80 14.56
CA ARG A 21 -2.87 -6.46 13.17
C ARG A 21 -3.71 -7.57 12.55
N ILE A 22 -4.84 -7.20 12.00
CA ILE A 22 -5.77 -8.13 11.35
C ILE A 22 -5.89 -7.76 9.88
N ALA A 23 -5.61 -8.74 9.02
CA ALA A 23 -5.88 -8.66 7.59
C ALA A 23 -7.24 -9.32 7.31
N PHE A 24 -8.13 -8.59 6.64
CA PHE A 24 -9.43 -9.09 6.22
C PHE A 24 -9.35 -9.61 4.80
N LEU A 25 -9.64 -10.89 4.65
CA LEU A 25 -9.61 -11.62 3.40
C LEU A 25 -11.02 -11.89 2.91
N ARG A 26 -11.30 -11.60 1.65
CA ARG A 26 -12.47 -12.10 0.94
C ARG A 26 -12.09 -13.36 0.18
N ILE A 27 -12.77 -14.46 0.46
CA ILE A 27 -12.56 -15.72 -0.24
C ILE A 27 -13.25 -15.65 -1.60
N CYS A 28 -12.50 -15.94 -2.66
CA CYS A 28 -12.99 -15.89 -4.04
C CYS A 28 -13.22 -17.27 -4.65
N SER A 29 -12.38 -18.24 -4.28
CA SER A 29 -12.55 -19.63 -4.75
C SER A 29 -12.00 -20.64 -3.75
N GLY A 30 -12.40 -21.91 -3.90
CA GLY A 30 -11.98 -23.00 -3.03
C GLY A 30 -12.56 -22.91 -1.62
N ILE A 31 -11.98 -23.67 -0.72
CA ILE A 31 -12.38 -23.71 0.70
C ILE A 31 -11.17 -23.34 1.53
N PHE A 32 -11.36 -22.38 2.43
CA PHE A 32 -10.38 -22.09 3.45
C PHE A 32 -10.49 -23.10 4.59
N GLU A 33 -9.36 -23.59 5.07
CA GLU A 33 -9.28 -24.41 6.28
C GLU A 33 -8.27 -23.79 7.26
N LYS A 34 -8.61 -23.79 8.54
CA LYS A 34 -7.77 -23.25 9.61
C LYS A 34 -6.37 -23.87 9.60
N GLY A 35 -5.34 -23.02 9.64
CA GLY A 35 -3.95 -23.46 9.60
C GLY A 35 -3.43 -23.81 8.21
N ALA A 36 -4.21 -23.53 7.16
CA ALA A 36 -3.77 -23.72 5.78
C ALA A 36 -2.50 -22.91 5.48
N SER A 37 -1.58 -23.51 4.73
CA SER A 37 -0.43 -22.84 4.15
C SER A 37 -0.79 -22.33 2.77
N VAL A 38 -0.66 -21.02 2.56
CA VAL A 38 -1.00 -20.33 1.30
C VAL A 38 0.20 -19.60 0.74
N LEU A 39 0.22 -19.42 -0.56
CA LEU A 39 1.19 -18.60 -1.24
C LEU A 39 0.73 -17.13 -1.21
N HIS A 40 1.57 -16.25 -0.69
CA HIS A 40 1.43 -14.80 -0.86
C HIS A 40 2.05 -14.41 -2.20
N ARG A 41 1.21 -14.02 -3.15
CA ARG A 41 1.64 -13.81 -4.55
C ARG A 41 2.68 -12.71 -4.70
N GLN A 42 2.49 -11.59 -4.02
CA GLN A 42 3.33 -10.40 -4.15
C GLN A 42 4.77 -10.63 -3.64
N SER A 43 4.93 -11.43 -2.58
CA SER A 43 6.27 -11.74 -2.03
C SER A 43 6.82 -13.11 -2.46
N GLY A 44 5.98 -13.98 -3.05
CA GLY A 44 6.36 -15.36 -3.34
C GLY A 44 6.53 -16.28 -2.11
N LYS A 45 6.24 -15.78 -0.91
CA LYS A 45 6.42 -16.53 0.34
C LYS A 45 5.20 -17.40 0.67
N MET A 46 5.45 -18.52 1.35
CA MET A 46 4.40 -19.32 1.96
C MET A 46 4.05 -18.76 3.34
N LEU A 47 2.78 -18.43 3.54
CA LEU A 47 2.24 -17.94 4.80
C LEU A 47 1.32 -19.00 5.41
N ARG A 48 1.37 -19.14 6.74
CA ARG A 48 0.42 -19.96 7.47
C ARG A 48 -0.68 -19.07 8.04
N LEU A 49 -1.91 -19.26 7.57
CA LEU A 49 -3.06 -18.53 8.04
C LEU A 49 -3.53 -19.14 9.38
N SER A 50 -3.07 -18.52 10.47
CA SER A 50 -3.38 -18.94 11.84
C SER A 50 -4.53 -18.11 12.41
N GLN A 51 -5.31 -18.74 13.32
CA GLN A 51 -6.38 -18.09 14.09
C GLN A 51 -7.36 -17.26 13.25
N PRO A 52 -7.98 -17.88 12.23
CA PRO A 52 -8.99 -17.18 11.44
C PRO A 52 -10.19 -16.82 12.31
N GLN A 53 -10.63 -15.59 12.21
CA GLN A 53 -11.78 -15.07 12.94
C GLN A 53 -12.84 -14.59 11.96
N GLN A 54 -14.08 -14.90 12.25
CA GLN A 54 -15.22 -14.29 11.60
C GLN A 54 -15.83 -13.25 12.55
N PHE A 55 -16.12 -12.08 12.01
CA PHE A 55 -16.71 -10.99 12.76
C PHE A 55 -18.22 -10.98 12.48
N LEU A 56 -19.00 -11.47 13.44
CA LEU A 56 -20.47 -11.37 13.43
C LEU A 56 -20.87 -10.28 14.42
N ALA A 57 -21.19 -9.12 13.92
CA ALA A 57 -21.47 -7.91 14.72
C ALA A 57 -20.34 -7.57 15.69
N THR A 58 -20.50 -7.76 16.98
CA THR A 58 -19.50 -7.47 18.03
C THR A 58 -18.72 -8.69 18.51
N GLU A 59 -19.09 -9.90 18.06
CA GLU A 59 -18.46 -11.14 18.52
C GLU A 59 -17.41 -11.64 17.54
N ARG A 60 -16.29 -12.12 18.10
CA ARG A 60 -15.22 -12.80 17.35
C ARG A 60 -15.40 -14.29 17.52
N GLN A 61 -15.60 -15.00 16.43
CA GLN A 61 -15.69 -16.47 16.44
C GLN A 61 -14.54 -17.05 15.61
N THR A 62 -13.88 -18.08 16.15
CA THR A 62 -12.88 -18.82 15.40
C THR A 62 -13.56 -19.65 14.31
N VAL A 63 -13.05 -19.56 13.09
CA VAL A 63 -13.59 -20.26 11.92
C VAL A 63 -12.71 -21.43 11.55
N GLU A 64 -13.28 -22.63 11.49
CA GLU A 64 -12.54 -23.82 11.04
C GLU A 64 -12.52 -23.91 9.51
N LYS A 65 -13.62 -23.52 8.85
CA LYS A 65 -13.77 -23.51 7.38
C LYS A 65 -14.53 -22.28 6.94
N ALA A 66 -14.14 -21.76 5.76
CA ALA A 66 -14.86 -20.67 5.12
C ALA A 66 -14.92 -20.89 3.60
N TYR A 67 -15.93 -20.33 2.95
CA TYR A 67 -16.32 -20.60 1.58
C TYR A 67 -16.25 -19.33 0.70
N PRO A 68 -16.29 -19.48 -0.64
CA PRO A 68 -16.32 -18.34 -1.55
C PRO A 68 -17.46 -17.37 -1.21
N GLY A 69 -17.11 -16.09 -1.07
CA GLY A 69 -18.01 -15.02 -0.63
C GLY A 69 -17.84 -14.65 0.84
N ASP A 70 -17.32 -15.54 1.67
CA ASP A 70 -17.08 -15.27 3.08
C ASP A 70 -15.92 -14.29 3.28
N ILE A 71 -15.98 -13.56 4.40
CA ILE A 71 -14.92 -12.67 4.88
C ILE A 71 -14.37 -13.25 6.17
N ILE A 72 -13.07 -13.45 6.21
CA ILE A 72 -12.34 -13.87 7.40
C ILE A 72 -11.28 -12.86 7.78
N GLY A 73 -11.07 -12.63 9.07
CA GLY A 73 -9.93 -11.89 9.61
C GLY A 73 -8.84 -12.86 10.04
N ILE A 74 -7.61 -12.58 9.69
CA ILE A 74 -6.44 -13.34 10.15
C ILE A 74 -5.45 -12.42 10.86
N PHE A 75 -4.79 -12.93 11.89
CA PHE A 75 -3.66 -12.21 12.47
C PHE A 75 -2.51 -12.16 11.48
N ASP A 76 -2.00 -10.97 11.25
CA ASP A 76 -0.93 -10.69 10.32
C ASP A 76 0.26 -10.06 11.05
N THR A 77 1.45 -10.55 10.78
CA THR A 77 2.71 -10.03 11.36
C THR A 77 3.27 -8.82 10.60
N GLY A 78 2.53 -8.28 9.65
CA GLY A 78 2.95 -7.13 8.82
C GLY A 78 3.42 -7.54 7.43
N GLU A 79 3.15 -8.76 7.00
CA GLU A 79 3.55 -9.25 5.68
C GLU A 79 2.52 -8.95 4.58
N LEU A 80 1.25 -8.79 4.95
CA LEU A 80 0.15 -8.54 4.01
C LEU A 80 -0.11 -7.04 3.83
N GLY A 81 -0.49 -6.65 2.62
CA GLY A 81 -0.98 -5.33 2.25
C GLY A 81 -2.39 -5.40 1.66
N VAL A 82 -3.11 -4.26 1.66
CA VAL A 82 -4.39 -4.15 0.94
C VAL A 82 -4.14 -4.37 -0.56
N GLY A 83 -4.95 -5.21 -1.19
CA GLY A 83 -4.80 -5.63 -2.58
C GLY A 83 -4.01 -6.93 -2.77
N ASP A 84 -3.33 -7.43 -1.73
CA ASP A 84 -2.53 -8.65 -1.84
C ASP A 84 -3.40 -9.89 -2.07
N THR A 85 -2.84 -10.82 -2.85
CA THR A 85 -3.46 -12.11 -3.17
C THR A 85 -2.83 -13.22 -2.34
N VAL A 86 -3.65 -14.02 -1.71
CA VAL A 86 -3.25 -15.28 -1.07
C VAL A 86 -3.99 -16.45 -1.73
N CYS A 87 -3.28 -17.50 -2.05
CA CYS A 87 -3.85 -18.64 -2.77
C CYS A 87 -3.10 -19.94 -2.50
N GLU A 88 -3.67 -21.06 -2.93
CA GLU A 88 -2.91 -22.30 -3.02
C GLU A 88 -1.74 -22.16 -3.99
N LYS A 89 -0.62 -22.81 -3.71
CA LYS A 89 0.61 -22.75 -4.52
C LYS A 89 0.39 -23.05 -6.01
N LYS A 90 -0.56 -23.92 -6.32
CA LYS A 90 -0.91 -24.32 -7.70
C LYS A 90 -1.92 -23.38 -8.38
N SER A 91 -2.49 -22.42 -7.67
CA SER A 91 -3.47 -21.49 -8.23
C SER A 91 -2.77 -20.49 -9.16
N PRO A 92 -3.23 -20.29 -10.39
CA PRO A 92 -2.67 -19.26 -11.28
C PRO A 92 -3.19 -17.86 -10.97
N VAL A 93 -4.11 -17.73 -10.01
CA VAL A 93 -4.85 -16.49 -9.74
C VAL A 93 -3.96 -15.47 -9.05
N THR A 94 -3.96 -14.26 -9.59
CA THR A 94 -3.52 -13.03 -8.90
C THR A 94 -4.61 -12.00 -9.13
N PHE A 95 -5.10 -11.42 -8.05
CA PHE A 95 -6.11 -10.36 -8.15
C PHE A 95 -5.44 -9.03 -8.52
N ILE A 96 -6.19 -8.21 -9.26
CA ILE A 96 -5.77 -6.85 -9.61
C ILE A 96 -5.86 -5.99 -8.35
N ASP A 97 -4.88 -5.12 -8.15
CA ASP A 97 -4.88 -4.15 -7.06
C ASP A 97 -6.15 -3.28 -7.07
N PHE A 98 -6.54 -2.80 -5.90
CA PHE A 98 -7.59 -1.79 -5.82
C PHE A 98 -7.13 -0.49 -6.50
N PRO A 99 -8.02 0.15 -7.28
CA PRO A 99 -7.72 1.48 -7.79
C PRO A 99 -7.49 2.45 -6.63
N VAL A 100 -6.37 3.14 -6.69
CA VAL A 100 -6.00 4.18 -5.72
C VAL A 100 -6.34 5.53 -6.33
N PHE A 101 -7.02 6.39 -5.58
CA PHE A 101 -7.28 7.76 -6.04
C PHE A 101 -5.97 8.52 -6.21
N PRO A 102 -5.82 9.30 -7.30
CA PRO A 102 -4.65 10.14 -7.45
C PRO A 102 -4.54 11.12 -6.28
N PRO A 103 -3.34 11.28 -5.69
CA PRO A 103 -3.15 12.26 -4.65
C PRO A 103 -3.16 13.68 -5.23
N GLU A 104 -3.76 14.61 -4.50
CA GLU A 104 -3.86 16.03 -4.86
C GLU A 104 -3.03 16.93 -3.93
N LEU A 105 -2.70 16.41 -2.75
CA LEU A 105 -1.92 17.09 -1.73
C LEU A 105 -0.66 16.30 -1.43
N PHE A 106 0.46 16.98 -1.33
CA PHE A 106 1.74 16.37 -1.00
C PHE A 106 2.40 17.11 0.16
N ALA A 107 3.08 16.36 1.01
CA ALA A 107 3.85 16.90 2.11
C ALA A 107 5.11 16.08 2.36
N ARG A 108 6.12 16.70 2.95
CA ARG A 108 7.28 16.02 3.52
C ARG A 108 6.95 15.60 4.94
N LEU A 109 7.17 14.34 5.25
CA LEU A 109 6.95 13.74 6.56
C LEU A 109 8.30 13.35 7.17
N SER A 110 8.59 13.87 8.36
CA SER A 110 9.80 13.55 9.12
C SER A 110 9.52 13.42 10.61
N PRO A 111 10.28 12.61 11.36
CA PRO A 111 10.15 12.55 12.82
C PRO A 111 10.77 13.82 13.44
N GLU A 112 10.13 14.37 14.48
CA GLU A 112 10.70 15.49 15.24
C GLU A 112 12.00 15.09 15.98
N SER A 113 12.12 13.82 16.36
CA SER A 113 13.29 13.30 17.05
C SER A 113 13.90 12.11 16.32
N SER A 114 15.19 12.20 16.02
CA SER A 114 15.95 11.10 15.41
C SER A 114 16.02 9.83 16.27
N MET A 115 15.88 9.96 17.59
CA MET A 115 15.84 8.82 18.51
C MET A 115 14.61 7.94 18.28
N LYS A 116 13.53 8.47 17.71
CA LYS A 116 12.29 7.72 17.41
C LYS A 116 12.22 7.22 15.99
N ARG A 117 13.34 7.20 15.27
CA ARG A 117 13.41 6.79 13.86
C ARG A 117 12.82 5.40 13.61
N LYS A 118 13.11 4.41 14.48
CA LYS A 118 12.60 3.05 14.32
C LYS A 118 11.07 3.00 14.42
N GLN A 119 10.50 3.68 15.42
CA GLN A 119 9.05 3.78 15.60
C GLN A 119 8.41 4.51 14.42
N PHE A 120 9.04 5.59 13.94
CA PHE A 120 8.61 6.34 12.78
C PHE A 120 8.52 5.47 11.52
N LEU A 121 9.59 4.77 11.17
CA LEU A 121 9.63 3.90 10.00
C LEU A 121 8.58 2.78 10.08
N ASN A 122 8.43 2.19 11.27
CA ASN A 122 7.43 1.15 11.49
C ASN A 122 6.00 1.70 11.34
N GLY A 123 5.69 2.82 12.00
CA GLY A 123 4.36 3.44 11.95
C GLY A 123 3.98 3.89 10.54
N VAL A 124 4.87 4.57 9.84
CA VAL A 124 4.65 5.00 8.45
C VAL A 124 4.43 3.80 7.51
N SER A 125 5.25 2.75 7.66
CA SER A 125 5.11 1.53 6.85
C SER A 125 3.75 0.85 7.08
N GLN A 126 3.31 0.74 8.32
CA GLN A 126 2.02 0.12 8.66
C GLN A 126 0.84 0.94 8.15
N LEU A 127 0.83 2.26 8.37
CA LEU A 127 -0.23 3.14 7.86
C LEU A 127 -0.34 3.10 6.33
N ALA A 128 0.79 3.01 5.63
CA ALA A 128 0.79 2.86 4.18
C ALA A 128 0.25 1.49 3.73
N GLN A 129 0.56 0.41 4.45
CA GLN A 129 0.03 -0.92 4.16
C GLN A 129 -1.49 -1.01 4.38
N GLU A 130 -2.02 -0.23 5.32
CA GLU A 130 -3.47 -0.09 5.53
C GLU A 130 -4.16 0.74 4.44
N GLY A 131 -3.40 1.40 3.56
CA GLY A 131 -3.93 2.31 2.55
C GLY A 131 -4.38 3.67 3.11
N ALA A 132 -4.01 4.01 4.34
CA ALA A 132 -4.39 5.27 4.98
C ALA A 132 -3.77 6.49 4.29
N ILE A 133 -2.55 6.35 3.78
CA ILE A 133 -1.79 7.35 3.03
C ILE A 133 -0.98 6.69 1.92
N GLN A 134 -0.61 7.47 0.92
CA GLN A 134 0.40 7.09 -0.06
C GLN A 134 1.75 7.62 0.40
N ILE A 135 2.77 6.76 0.39
CA ILE A 135 4.14 7.15 0.75
C ILE A 135 5.08 6.94 -0.42
N TYR A 136 6.02 7.86 -0.53
CA TYR A 136 7.03 7.88 -1.56
C TYR A 136 8.41 8.09 -0.93
N LYS A 137 9.40 7.39 -1.45
CA LYS A 137 10.80 7.54 -1.06
C LYS A 137 11.49 8.51 -2.01
N GLN A 138 12.32 9.38 -1.47
CA GLN A 138 13.22 10.17 -2.29
C GLN A 138 14.56 9.44 -2.46
N PRO A 139 15.18 9.48 -3.64
CA PRO A 139 16.54 8.96 -3.82
C PRO A 139 17.48 9.59 -2.79
N TYR A 140 18.31 8.79 -2.16
CA TYR A 140 19.36 9.22 -1.22
C TYR A 140 18.89 9.90 0.08
N ILE A 141 17.58 10.06 0.31
CA ILE A 141 17.02 10.64 1.53
C ILE A 141 16.32 9.55 2.33
N MET A 142 16.92 9.13 3.44
CA MET A 142 16.40 8.04 4.27
C MET A 142 15.69 8.53 5.54
N GLU A 143 15.68 9.83 5.82
CA GLU A 143 15.18 10.40 7.07
C GLU A 143 13.75 10.93 6.98
N SER A 144 13.26 11.10 5.77
CA SER A 144 11.91 11.60 5.50
C SER A 144 11.26 10.87 4.33
N PHE A 145 9.94 10.95 4.29
CA PHE A 145 9.13 10.49 3.16
C PHE A 145 8.39 11.66 2.53
N ILE A 146 8.07 11.54 1.27
CA ILE A 146 7.00 12.33 0.67
C ILE A 146 5.72 11.53 0.86
N ILE A 147 4.66 12.19 1.32
CA ILE A 147 3.34 11.59 1.49
C ILE A 147 2.36 12.28 0.55
N GLY A 148 1.44 11.49 0.02
CA GLY A 148 0.35 11.96 -0.84
C GLY A 148 -1.01 11.63 -0.24
N ALA A 149 -1.95 12.54 -0.35
CA ALA A 149 -3.32 12.39 0.12
C ALA A 149 -4.31 13.03 -0.87
N VAL A 150 -5.55 12.57 -0.84
CA VAL A 150 -6.65 13.20 -1.59
C VAL A 150 -7.19 14.42 -0.85
N GLY A 151 -7.09 14.45 0.48
CA GLY A 151 -7.59 15.56 1.30
C GLY A 151 -6.76 15.77 2.57
N GLN A 152 -6.84 16.98 3.10
CA GLN A 152 -6.08 17.42 4.27
C GLN A 152 -6.32 16.55 5.52
N LEU A 153 -7.55 16.07 5.72
CA LEU A 153 -7.91 15.24 6.87
C LEU A 153 -7.07 13.95 6.95
N GLN A 154 -6.63 13.40 5.82
CA GLN A 154 -5.79 12.21 5.81
C GLN A 154 -4.44 12.47 6.50
N PHE A 155 -3.85 13.65 6.33
CA PHE A 155 -2.61 14.04 7.02
C PHE A 155 -2.83 14.21 8.51
N GLU A 156 -3.95 14.80 8.92
CA GLU A 156 -4.28 14.99 10.33
C GLU A 156 -4.49 13.65 11.05
N VAL A 157 -5.27 12.75 10.44
CA VAL A 157 -5.49 11.39 10.95
C VAL A 157 -4.17 10.62 11.04
N MET A 158 -3.33 10.68 10.01
CA MET A 158 -2.01 10.05 10.02
C MET A 158 -1.14 10.58 11.17
N LYS A 159 -1.05 11.91 11.32
CA LYS A 159 -0.28 12.54 12.41
C LYS A 159 -0.77 12.07 13.78
N TYR A 160 -2.08 12.11 14.00
CA TYR A 160 -2.71 11.64 15.23
C TYR A 160 -2.39 10.17 15.52
N ARG A 161 -2.49 9.30 14.51
CA ARG A 161 -2.21 7.87 14.65
C ARG A 161 -0.73 7.60 14.94
N LEU A 162 0.21 8.28 14.25
CA LEU A 162 1.64 8.16 14.55
C LEU A 162 1.95 8.55 15.99
N GLU A 163 1.32 9.62 16.50
CA GLU A 163 1.50 10.05 17.88
C GLU A 163 0.90 9.07 18.88
N LYS A 164 -0.35 8.63 18.68
CA LYS A 164 -1.09 7.81 19.67
C LYS A 164 -0.75 6.34 19.63
N GLU A 165 -0.54 5.77 18.44
CA GLU A 165 -0.33 4.33 18.28
C GLU A 165 1.17 3.96 18.28
N TYR A 166 2.04 4.86 17.77
CA TYR A 166 3.47 4.60 17.63
C TYR A 166 4.36 5.46 18.51
N ASN A 167 3.75 6.37 19.30
CA ASN A 167 4.46 7.31 20.17
C ASN A 167 5.53 8.13 19.44
N VAL A 168 5.19 8.62 18.24
CA VAL A 168 6.09 9.41 17.38
C VAL A 168 5.42 10.72 17.01
N THR A 169 6.03 11.83 17.40
CA THR A 169 5.68 13.16 16.92
C THR A 169 6.37 13.42 15.58
N VAL A 170 5.64 13.97 14.62
CA VAL A 170 6.11 14.18 13.26
C VAL A 170 5.87 15.60 12.77
N ASN A 171 6.79 16.08 11.94
CA ASN A 171 6.62 17.28 11.13
C ASN A 171 5.98 16.90 9.80
N VAL A 172 4.96 17.63 9.40
CA VAL A 172 4.29 17.52 8.11
C VAL A 172 4.41 18.87 7.41
N GLU A 173 5.31 18.95 6.43
CA GLU A 173 5.60 20.18 5.70
C GLU A 173 5.00 20.09 4.30
N PRO A 174 3.96 20.88 3.98
CA PRO A 174 3.40 20.93 2.63
C PRO A 174 4.45 21.24 1.59
N ILE A 175 4.38 20.60 0.42
CA ILE A 175 5.25 20.88 -0.72
C ILE A 175 4.42 21.32 -1.92
N SER A 176 5.01 22.11 -2.81
CA SER A 176 4.32 22.77 -3.91
C SER A 176 4.19 21.86 -5.14
N TYR A 177 3.62 20.67 -4.96
CA TYR A 177 3.28 19.72 -6.01
C TYR A 177 1.81 19.35 -5.86
N THR A 178 1.10 19.22 -6.99
CA THR A 178 -0.34 18.90 -6.99
C THR A 178 -0.70 17.74 -7.90
N CYS A 179 0.24 17.25 -8.68
CA CYS A 179 0.03 16.16 -9.62
C CYS A 179 1.10 15.08 -9.43
N ALA A 180 0.68 13.83 -9.51
CA ALA A 180 1.58 12.69 -9.63
C ALA A 180 1.38 12.01 -10.98
N ARG A 181 2.46 11.50 -11.55
CA ARG A 181 2.42 10.66 -12.76
C ARG A 181 3.26 9.41 -12.56
N TRP A 182 2.68 8.30 -12.91
CA TRP A 182 3.37 7.04 -13.16
C TRP A 182 3.48 6.83 -14.64
N THR A 183 4.29 5.89 -15.07
CA THR A 183 4.37 5.48 -16.48
C THR A 183 3.98 4.02 -16.62
N GLU A 184 3.35 3.67 -17.73
CA GLU A 184 3.21 2.27 -18.10
C GLU A 184 4.59 1.70 -18.40
N GLY A 185 4.93 0.53 -17.83
CA GLY A 185 6.24 -0.07 -17.97
C GLY A 185 7.35 0.49 -17.08
N ASP A 186 7.01 1.33 -16.09
CA ASP A 186 7.94 1.88 -15.09
C ASP A 186 9.16 2.57 -15.72
N VAL A 187 8.92 3.41 -16.75
CA VAL A 187 9.98 4.13 -17.51
C VAL A 187 10.85 4.93 -16.52
N PRO A 188 12.18 4.76 -16.56
CA PRO A 188 13.08 5.44 -15.63
C PRO A 188 13.26 6.93 -15.97
N PRO A 189 13.63 7.77 -14.99
CA PRO A 189 13.76 9.22 -15.19
C PRO A 189 14.72 9.64 -16.31
N GLU A 190 15.79 8.88 -16.51
CA GLU A 190 16.82 9.16 -17.54
C GLU A 190 16.33 8.99 -18.96
N GLU A 191 15.21 8.31 -19.17
CA GLU A 191 14.58 8.13 -20.48
C GLU A 191 13.53 9.22 -20.77
N LEU A 192 13.20 10.07 -19.79
CA LEU A 192 12.20 11.12 -19.95
C LEU A 192 12.81 12.50 -20.18
N ILE A 193 12.17 13.28 -21.04
CA ILE A 193 12.56 14.66 -21.35
C ILE A 193 11.63 15.63 -20.60
N GLY A 194 12.22 16.66 -19.98
CA GLY A 194 11.44 17.76 -19.39
C GLY A 194 11.08 17.56 -17.92
N LEU A 195 11.96 16.90 -17.17
CA LEU A 195 11.81 16.71 -15.72
C LEU A 195 12.38 17.84 -14.86
N ASP A 196 12.79 18.98 -15.45
CA ASP A 196 13.48 20.07 -14.74
C ASP A 196 12.73 20.62 -13.51
N ASN A 197 11.39 20.59 -13.54
CA ASN A 197 10.52 21.03 -12.44
C ASN A 197 9.81 19.87 -11.75
N ALA A 198 10.15 18.65 -12.07
CA ALA A 198 9.57 17.46 -11.43
C ALA A 198 10.41 17.03 -10.22
N MET A 199 9.74 16.53 -9.20
CA MET A 199 10.39 15.77 -8.14
C MET A 199 10.22 14.29 -8.45
N VAL A 200 11.32 13.59 -8.66
CA VAL A 200 11.32 12.14 -8.83
C VAL A 200 11.31 11.48 -7.46
N VAL A 201 10.34 10.63 -7.24
CA VAL A 201 10.20 9.83 -6.04
C VAL A 201 9.86 8.38 -6.41
N TYR A 202 9.90 7.46 -5.45
CA TYR A 202 9.59 6.06 -5.69
C TYR A 202 8.47 5.60 -4.77
N ASP A 203 7.49 4.90 -5.33
CA ASP A 203 6.40 4.33 -4.56
C ASP A 203 6.83 3.07 -3.77
N ARG A 204 5.88 2.44 -3.07
CA ARG A 204 6.16 1.23 -2.27
C ARG A 204 6.65 0.03 -3.08
N ARG A 205 6.41 0.01 -4.39
CA ARG A 205 6.88 -1.02 -5.32
C ARG A 205 8.17 -0.64 -6.04
N GLU A 206 8.85 0.42 -5.53
CA GLU A 206 10.06 0.98 -6.12
C GLU A 206 9.87 1.46 -7.58
N ARG A 207 8.64 1.81 -7.97
CA ARG A 207 8.35 2.38 -9.28
C ARG A 207 8.57 3.88 -9.27
N PRO A 208 9.16 4.46 -10.32
CA PRO A 208 9.33 5.90 -10.40
C PRO A 208 7.99 6.63 -10.47
N VAL A 209 7.89 7.72 -9.73
CA VAL A 209 6.74 8.62 -9.69
C VAL A 209 7.22 10.04 -9.88
N TYR A 210 6.59 10.73 -10.79
CA TYR A 210 6.93 12.10 -11.16
C TYR A 210 5.93 13.05 -10.53
N LEU A 211 6.35 13.78 -9.49
CA LEU A 211 5.55 14.82 -8.88
C LEU A 211 5.74 16.13 -9.63
N LEU A 212 4.66 16.77 -10.01
CA LEU A 212 4.64 17.97 -10.84
C LEU A 212 3.87 19.08 -10.13
N PRO A 213 4.33 20.34 -10.24
CA PRO A 213 3.73 21.47 -9.54
C PRO A 213 2.26 21.70 -9.89
N ASN A 214 1.85 21.42 -11.13
CA ASN A 214 0.51 21.67 -11.61
C ASN A 214 0.17 20.84 -12.87
N ALA A 215 -1.10 20.84 -13.25
CA ALA A 215 -1.62 20.09 -14.40
C ALA A 215 -1.04 20.56 -15.74
N TRP A 216 -0.66 21.84 -15.87
CA TRP A 216 -0.03 22.35 -17.09
C TRP A 216 1.33 21.69 -17.32
N GLN A 217 2.16 21.61 -16.28
CA GLN A 217 3.45 20.94 -16.37
C GLN A 217 3.32 19.44 -16.58
N ALA A 218 2.26 18.82 -16.05
CA ALA A 218 1.99 17.42 -16.34
C ALA A 218 1.66 17.22 -17.83
N GLY A 219 0.79 18.03 -18.42
CA GLY A 219 0.50 18.00 -19.84
C GLY A 219 1.73 18.27 -20.72
N TRP A 220 2.59 19.22 -20.31
CA TRP A 220 3.83 19.53 -21.02
C TRP A 220 4.83 18.35 -21.00
N LEU A 221 4.94 17.64 -19.88
CA LEU A 221 5.76 16.43 -19.78
C LEU A 221 5.22 15.33 -20.73
N GLU A 222 3.91 15.11 -20.74
CA GLU A 222 3.25 14.15 -21.60
C GLU A 222 3.45 14.47 -23.10
N GLU A 223 3.35 15.74 -23.48
CA GLU A 223 3.56 16.18 -24.88
C GLU A 223 4.98 15.97 -25.39
N ARG A 224 5.97 16.01 -24.51
CA ARG A 224 7.39 15.79 -24.88
C ARG A 224 7.79 14.31 -24.97
N ASN A 225 7.02 13.44 -24.35
CA ASN A 225 7.29 12.01 -24.26
C ASN A 225 6.13 11.20 -24.86
N LYS A 226 5.80 11.46 -26.12
CA LYS A 226 4.60 10.89 -26.79
C LYS A 226 4.57 9.36 -26.89
N ASP A 227 5.73 8.73 -26.81
CA ASP A 227 5.87 7.28 -26.85
C ASP A 227 5.68 6.64 -25.45
N VAL A 228 5.48 7.45 -24.42
CA VAL A 228 5.28 7.01 -23.03
C VAL A 228 3.84 7.26 -22.61
N VAL A 229 3.19 6.23 -22.08
CA VAL A 229 1.84 6.35 -21.51
C VAL A 229 1.97 6.76 -20.04
N PHE A 230 1.48 7.96 -19.72
CA PHE A 230 1.43 8.48 -18.36
C PHE A 230 0.10 8.14 -17.68
N LEU A 231 0.20 7.76 -16.40
CA LEU A 231 -0.95 7.38 -15.58
C LEU A 231 -1.06 8.34 -14.39
N GLN A 232 -2.29 8.69 -14.00
CA GLN A 232 -2.55 9.57 -12.86
C GLN A 232 -2.57 8.83 -11.51
N SER A 233 -2.67 7.52 -11.57
CA SER A 233 -2.65 6.63 -10.40
C SER A 233 -1.65 5.50 -10.63
N PRO A 234 -1.23 4.79 -9.56
CA PRO A 234 -0.36 3.64 -9.70
C PRO A 234 -0.91 2.66 -10.73
N PRO A 235 -0.07 2.14 -11.66
CA PRO A 235 -0.51 1.11 -12.57
C PRO A 235 -1.06 -0.07 -11.77
N LEU A 236 -2.28 -0.48 -12.11
CA LEU A 236 -2.88 -1.68 -11.54
C LEU A 236 -1.95 -2.84 -11.87
N GLY A 237 -1.47 -3.54 -10.84
CA GLY A 237 -0.56 -4.65 -11.02
C GLY A 237 -1.19 -5.67 -11.96
N VAL A 238 -0.77 -5.67 -13.21
CA VAL A 238 -1.09 -6.77 -14.12
C VAL A 238 -0.33 -7.97 -13.58
N ALA A 239 -1.05 -9.02 -13.19
CA ALA A 239 -0.44 -10.30 -12.92
C ALA A 239 0.41 -10.66 -14.17
N ARG A 240 1.74 -10.58 -14.06
CA ARG A 240 2.56 -11.29 -15.00
C ARG A 240 2.24 -12.77 -14.79
N LEU A 241 1.43 -13.32 -15.68
CA LEU A 241 1.39 -14.75 -15.92
C LEU A 241 2.80 -15.06 -16.42
N GLU A 242 3.69 -15.47 -15.53
CA GLU A 242 4.91 -16.14 -15.94
C GLU A 242 4.45 -17.44 -16.64
N GLY A 243 4.33 -17.33 -17.95
CA GLY A 243 4.16 -18.47 -18.80
C GLY A 243 5.49 -19.22 -18.88
N ASN A 244 5.42 -20.48 -18.50
CA ASN A 244 6.34 -21.60 -18.75
C ASN A 244 7.83 -21.34 -18.57
#